data_f15e34a7df8fd21e2dd70c35e22ef090
#
_entry.id   f15e34a7df8fd21e2dd70c35e22ef090
#
_cell.length_a   1.000
_cell.length_b   1.000
_cell.length_c   1.000
_cell.angle_alpha   90.00
_cell.angle_beta   90.00
_cell.angle_gamma   90.00
#
_symmetry.space_group_name_H-M   'P 1'
#
loop_
_entity.id
_entity.type
_entity.pdbx_description
1 polymer ?
#
loop_
_entity_poly.entity_id
_entity_poly.type
_entity_poly.pdbx_seq_one_letter_code
_entity_poly.pdbx_strand_id
1 'polypeptide(L)'
;MADVTITRADGSIINVLRGQLWLQRAGNWCAPLDQIDSTTALAEDERVTITWQGSEYSGYVLRSSVNEGYAQAHVLGGIGGLTKELQPRGYDNQILARVVVGDISRESGEQIAQASTVALGTAMGSWLRRAGSAGDQLSALADALGFVWRVLPDGSVWIGQDSWQPAQSWDHDVPEGGWMPAFGVLRVIPSAIGAVPGDFYSREIGGVLVAGRVGAAAYAVDESGPSARLYFVDDRAVADNQFEPLRAFVRETMRGVELLATYTGKVEAQRADGTLDVSPDDKRLPPMTGVRVRVPVPGAKLTVEVGSRCQLVFEGGDVQQRVATLYTPGSDVRAVARVDDSVDVGTLQFTAVANGVIAGTYTPPIGSPTVFALNTIIPLKGKITSGSPHLALPRGS
;
A
#
# COMPACT_ATOMS: atom_id res chain seq x y z
N MET A 1 -44.71 -6.09 6.29
CA MET A 1 -43.45 -6.10 7.04
C MET A 1 -42.33 -6.21 6.03
N ALA A 2 -41.32 -5.41 6.12
CA ALA A 2 -40.18 -5.55 5.20
C ALA A 2 -39.48 -6.89 5.51
N ASP A 3 -39.42 -7.77 4.51
CA ASP A 3 -38.81 -9.08 4.69
C ASP A 3 -37.28 -8.95 4.71
N VAL A 4 -36.74 -8.76 5.90
CA VAL A 4 -35.30 -8.84 6.12
C VAL A 4 -35.03 -10.06 6.98
N THR A 5 -34.22 -10.98 6.46
CA THR A 5 -33.89 -12.23 7.13
C THR A 5 -32.40 -12.50 7.08
N ILE A 6 -31.91 -13.27 8.04
CA ILE A 6 -30.58 -13.88 8.05
C ILE A 6 -30.74 -15.36 7.82
N THR A 7 -30.09 -15.89 6.80
CA THR A 7 -29.93 -17.33 6.61
C THR A 7 -28.56 -17.75 7.11
N ARG A 8 -28.50 -18.65 8.07
CA ARG A 8 -27.28 -19.18 8.65
C ARG A 8 -26.68 -20.30 7.80
N ALA A 9 -25.46 -20.69 8.09
CA ALA A 9 -24.77 -21.78 7.38
C ALA A 9 -25.49 -23.14 7.50
N ASP A 10 -26.26 -23.37 8.57
CA ASP A 10 -27.08 -24.58 8.78
C ASP A 10 -28.42 -24.52 8.06
N GLY A 11 -28.72 -23.44 7.33
CA GLY A 11 -29.97 -23.22 6.63
C GLY A 11 -31.10 -22.65 7.49
N SER A 12 -30.89 -22.40 8.78
CA SER A 12 -31.88 -21.76 9.63
C SER A 12 -32.07 -20.28 9.23
N ILE A 13 -33.33 -19.83 9.27
CA ILE A 13 -33.72 -18.47 8.88
C ILE A 13 -34.21 -17.73 10.11
N ILE A 14 -33.69 -16.53 10.35
CA ILE A 14 -34.04 -15.68 11.48
C ILE A 14 -34.44 -14.31 10.95
N ASN A 15 -35.55 -13.77 11.46
CA ASN A 15 -36.01 -12.43 11.06
C ASN A 15 -35.18 -11.32 11.68
N VAL A 16 -35.00 -10.24 10.94
CA VAL A 16 -34.44 -8.99 11.43
C VAL A 16 -35.57 -8.00 11.64
N LEU A 17 -35.74 -7.55 12.89
CA LEU A 17 -36.80 -6.61 13.25
C LEU A 17 -36.33 -5.16 13.11
N ARG A 18 -35.04 -4.92 13.36
CA ARG A 18 -34.42 -3.61 13.25
C ARG A 18 -32.96 -3.74 12.82
N GLY A 19 -32.58 -2.96 11.80
CA GLY A 19 -31.22 -2.95 11.31
C GLY A 19 -31.03 -2.06 10.11
N GLN A 20 -29.81 -2.01 9.65
CA GLN A 20 -29.40 -1.23 8.47
C GLN A 20 -28.50 -2.06 7.58
N LEU A 21 -28.57 -1.81 6.27
CA LEU A 21 -27.62 -2.30 5.28
C LEU A 21 -26.95 -1.09 4.64
N TRP A 22 -25.65 -0.95 4.84
CA TRP A 22 -24.82 0.11 4.27
C TRP A 22 -24.06 -0.43 3.07
N LEU A 23 -24.35 0.13 1.92
CA LEU A 23 -23.65 -0.13 0.67
C LEU A 23 -22.72 1.04 0.38
N GLN A 24 -21.46 0.77 0.09
CA GLN A 24 -20.44 1.77 -0.21
C GLN A 24 -19.86 1.54 -1.60
N ARG A 25 -19.46 2.62 -2.25
CA ARG A 25 -18.81 2.58 -3.56
C ARG A 25 -17.49 1.80 -3.52
N ALA A 26 -16.74 1.92 -2.43
CA ALA A 26 -15.47 1.25 -2.23
C ALA A 26 -15.44 0.55 -0.87
N GLY A 27 -14.82 -0.62 -0.81
CA GLY A 27 -14.68 -1.40 0.41
C GLY A 27 -15.82 -2.39 0.64
N ASN A 28 -16.02 -2.74 1.90
CA ASN A 28 -17.06 -3.70 2.31
C ASN A 28 -18.41 -3.02 2.46
N TRP A 29 -19.48 -3.70 2.10
CA TRP A 29 -20.77 -3.38 2.67
C TRP A 29 -20.82 -3.89 4.11
N CYS A 30 -21.66 -3.27 4.93
CA CYS A 30 -21.87 -3.69 6.31
C CYS A 30 -23.34 -3.61 6.71
N ALA A 31 -23.73 -4.47 7.63
CA ALA A 31 -25.08 -4.48 8.18
C ALA A 31 -25.02 -4.53 9.71
N PRO A 32 -25.14 -3.39 10.40
CA PRO A 32 -25.47 -3.34 11.80
C PRO A 32 -26.95 -3.74 12.00
N LEU A 33 -27.18 -4.84 12.69
CA LEU A 33 -28.48 -5.42 12.98
C LEU A 33 -28.73 -5.30 14.48
N ASP A 34 -29.63 -4.37 14.85
CA ASP A 34 -29.86 -4.00 16.25
C ASP A 34 -30.84 -4.93 16.98
N GLN A 35 -31.80 -5.52 16.24
CA GLN A 35 -32.76 -6.47 16.76
C GLN A 35 -32.98 -7.61 15.79
N ILE A 36 -32.52 -8.78 16.18
CA ILE A 36 -32.70 -10.04 15.48
C ILE A 36 -33.63 -10.89 16.34
N ASP A 37 -34.63 -11.51 15.74
CA ASP A 37 -35.64 -12.37 16.43
C ASP A 37 -34.99 -13.68 16.90
N SER A 38 -34.05 -13.55 17.81
CA SER A 38 -33.30 -14.64 18.42
C SER A 38 -32.85 -14.24 19.82
N THR A 39 -32.97 -15.17 20.76
CA THR A 39 -32.46 -15.04 22.13
C THR A 39 -31.00 -15.48 22.28
N THR A 40 -30.41 -15.97 21.21
CA THR A 40 -29.02 -16.45 21.18
C THR A 40 -28.22 -15.64 20.17
N ALA A 41 -27.04 -15.15 20.60
CA ALA A 41 -26.12 -14.46 19.71
C ALA A 41 -25.68 -15.39 18.55
N LEU A 42 -25.45 -14.80 17.39
CA LEU A 42 -24.80 -15.48 16.26
C LEU A 42 -23.32 -15.74 16.62
N ALA A 43 -22.74 -16.78 16.06
CA ALA A 43 -21.32 -17.02 16.28
C ALA A 43 -20.46 -15.97 15.51
N GLU A 44 -19.37 -15.51 16.13
CA GLU A 44 -18.38 -14.72 15.41
C GLU A 44 -17.76 -15.55 14.28
N ASP A 45 -17.41 -14.89 13.17
CA ASP A 45 -16.93 -15.50 11.92
C ASP A 45 -17.92 -16.46 11.24
N GLU A 46 -19.16 -16.58 11.74
CA GLU A 46 -20.21 -17.37 11.10
C GLU A 46 -20.58 -16.75 9.75
N ARG A 47 -20.60 -17.58 8.70
CA ARG A 47 -21.08 -17.15 7.39
C ARG A 47 -22.60 -17.07 7.40
N VAL A 48 -23.10 -15.95 6.89
CA VAL A 48 -24.52 -15.68 6.82
C VAL A 48 -24.88 -15.06 5.48
N THR A 49 -26.13 -15.26 5.05
CA THR A 49 -26.71 -14.51 3.93
C THR A 49 -27.84 -13.64 4.48
N ILE A 50 -27.74 -12.34 4.26
CA ILE A 50 -28.81 -11.41 4.58
C ILE A 50 -29.69 -11.27 3.34
N THR A 51 -30.97 -11.63 3.44
CA THR A 51 -31.95 -11.30 2.42
C THR A 51 -32.61 -10.00 2.83
N TRP A 52 -32.37 -8.96 2.03
CA TRP A 52 -32.90 -7.61 2.26
C TRP A 52 -33.86 -7.24 1.13
N GLN A 53 -35.15 -7.24 1.42
CA GLN A 53 -36.20 -6.94 0.41
C GLN A 53 -36.02 -7.73 -0.90
N GLY A 54 -35.72 -9.02 -0.81
CA GLY A 54 -35.55 -9.92 -1.93
C GLY A 54 -34.15 -9.94 -2.57
N SER A 55 -33.24 -9.07 -2.13
CA SER A 55 -31.83 -9.09 -2.55
C SER A 55 -30.96 -9.82 -1.51
N GLU A 56 -30.10 -10.72 -1.94
CA GLU A 56 -29.23 -11.50 -1.07
C GLU A 56 -27.84 -10.90 -0.98
N TYR A 57 -27.30 -10.85 0.24
CA TYR A 57 -25.98 -10.33 0.57
C TYR A 57 -25.22 -11.36 1.41
N SER A 58 -24.19 -11.96 0.85
CA SER A 58 -23.35 -12.95 1.52
C SER A 58 -22.22 -12.28 2.30
N GLY A 59 -22.14 -12.60 3.58
CA GLY A 59 -21.14 -12.02 4.49
C GLY A 59 -20.85 -12.92 5.68
N TYR A 60 -20.23 -12.35 6.68
CA TYR A 60 -19.88 -13.00 7.93
C TYR A 60 -20.16 -12.11 9.13
N VAL A 61 -20.39 -12.73 10.26
CA VAL A 61 -20.64 -12.04 11.53
C VAL A 61 -19.30 -11.58 12.12
N LEU A 62 -19.07 -10.26 12.14
CA LEU A 62 -17.87 -9.69 12.76
C LEU A 62 -17.94 -9.78 14.29
N ARG A 63 -19.12 -9.50 14.84
CA ARG A 63 -19.39 -9.56 16.28
C ARG A 63 -20.88 -9.69 16.51
N SER A 64 -21.25 -10.33 17.59
CA SER A 64 -22.66 -10.47 18.01
C SER A 64 -22.78 -10.44 19.53
N SER A 65 -23.93 -10.05 20.00
CA SER A 65 -24.29 -10.01 21.43
C SER A 65 -25.80 -10.23 21.59
N VAL A 66 -26.24 -10.36 22.82
CA VAL A 66 -27.67 -10.35 23.17
C VAL A 66 -27.93 -9.16 24.09
N ASN A 67 -28.92 -8.37 23.76
CA ASN A 67 -29.36 -7.23 24.55
C ASN A 67 -30.89 -7.23 24.63
N GLU A 68 -31.45 -7.07 25.84
CA GLU A 68 -32.90 -7.00 26.10
C GLU A 68 -33.72 -8.16 25.47
N GLY A 69 -33.11 -9.35 25.37
CA GLY A 69 -33.77 -10.54 24.84
C GLY A 69 -33.71 -10.67 23.31
N TYR A 70 -33.05 -9.76 22.62
CA TYR A 70 -32.81 -9.82 21.17
C TYR A 70 -31.33 -9.99 20.87
N ALA A 71 -31.01 -10.79 19.87
CA ALA A 71 -29.67 -10.84 19.34
C ALA A 71 -29.37 -9.56 18.54
N GLN A 72 -28.12 -9.13 18.60
CA GLN A 72 -27.57 -8.05 17.80
C GLN A 72 -26.37 -8.58 17.05
N ALA A 73 -26.15 -8.11 15.84
CA ALA A 73 -24.99 -8.53 15.06
C ALA A 73 -24.47 -7.40 14.17
N HIS A 74 -23.16 -7.40 13.95
CA HIS A 74 -22.52 -6.60 12.92
C HIS A 74 -22.00 -7.53 11.84
N VAL A 75 -22.64 -7.53 10.69
CA VAL A 75 -22.28 -8.37 9.54
C VAL A 75 -21.48 -7.54 8.54
N LEU A 76 -20.40 -8.12 8.02
CA LEU A 76 -19.60 -7.52 6.95
C LEU A 76 -19.66 -8.41 5.70
N GLY A 77 -19.56 -7.78 4.55
CA GLY A 77 -19.45 -8.47 3.27
C GLY A 77 -18.16 -9.28 3.13
N GLY A 78 -18.18 -10.33 2.30
CA GLY A 78 -17.05 -11.23 2.11
C GLY A 78 -17.11 -12.46 3.00
N ILE A 79 -15.97 -13.11 3.16
CA ILE A 79 -15.87 -14.35 3.93
C ILE A 79 -15.04 -14.23 5.21
N GLY A 80 -14.68 -13.02 5.61
CA GLY A 80 -13.94 -12.72 6.84
C GLY A 80 -12.45 -12.51 6.64
N GLY A 81 -11.93 -12.76 5.46
CA GLY A 81 -10.50 -12.64 5.18
C GLY A 81 -9.99 -11.22 4.99
N LEU A 82 -10.88 -10.25 4.73
CA LEU A 82 -10.46 -8.86 4.49
C LEU A 82 -9.89 -8.16 5.74
N THR A 83 -10.23 -8.62 6.92
CA THR A 83 -9.69 -8.13 8.20
C THR A 83 -8.39 -8.83 8.61
N LYS A 84 -8.02 -9.90 7.90
CA LYS A 84 -6.82 -10.69 8.22
C LYS A 84 -5.55 -9.89 7.92
N GLU A 85 -4.65 -9.84 8.91
CA GLU A 85 -3.33 -9.24 8.76
C GLU A 85 -2.46 -10.05 7.80
N LEU A 86 -1.93 -9.37 6.79
CA LEU A 86 -1.05 -9.95 5.80
C LEU A 86 0.40 -9.52 6.04
N GLN A 87 1.32 -10.45 5.76
CA GLN A 87 2.75 -10.17 5.86
C GLN A 87 3.20 -9.25 4.72
N PRO A 88 4.19 -8.37 4.98
CA PRO A 88 4.77 -7.53 3.94
C PRO A 88 5.46 -8.36 2.87
N ARG A 89 5.33 -7.94 1.61
CA ARG A 89 5.92 -8.63 0.46
C ARG A 89 6.33 -7.69 -0.65
N GLY A 90 7.52 -7.88 -1.20
CA GLY A 90 8.01 -7.16 -2.38
C GLY A 90 7.70 -7.91 -3.68
N TYR A 91 7.38 -7.18 -4.71
CA TYR A 91 7.16 -7.68 -6.07
C TYR A 91 7.97 -6.80 -7.02
N ASP A 92 8.86 -7.43 -7.77
CA ASP A 92 9.77 -6.75 -8.71
C ASP A 92 9.54 -7.23 -10.16
N ASN A 93 10.15 -6.53 -11.14
CA ASN A 93 10.21 -6.93 -12.55
C ASN A 93 8.89 -6.97 -13.31
N GLN A 94 8.21 -5.81 -13.42
CA GLN A 94 7.00 -5.66 -14.25
C GLN A 94 5.90 -6.67 -13.89
N ILE A 95 5.50 -6.65 -12.64
CA ILE A 95 4.45 -7.53 -12.12
C ILE A 95 3.07 -7.09 -12.63
N LEU A 96 2.20 -8.04 -12.90
CA LEU A 96 0.79 -7.76 -13.18
C LEU A 96 0.00 -7.63 -11.88
N ALA A 97 -0.95 -6.70 -11.81
CA ALA A 97 -1.82 -6.50 -10.65
C ALA A 97 -2.48 -7.81 -10.19
N ARG A 98 -2.87 -8.70 -11.12
CA ARG A 98 -3.45 -10.01 -10.80
C ARG A 98 -2.58 -10.88 -9.89
N VAL A 99 -1.26 -10.75 -9.95
CA VAL A 99 -0.35 -11.55 -9.10
C VAL A 99 -0.45 -11.06 -7.66
N VAL A 100 -0.43 -9.73 -7.46
CA VAL A 100 -0.58 -9.14 -6.13
C VAL A 100 -1.95 -9.44 -5.54
N VAL A 101 -3.02 -9.25 -6.33
CA VAL A 101 -4.40 -9.56 -5.92
C VAL A 101 -4.57 -11.04 -5.64
N GLY A 102 -3.98 -11.91 -6.49
CA GLY A 102 -4.03 -13.37 -6.30
C GLY A 102 -3.34 -13.82 -5.01
N ASP A 103 -2.22 -13.18 -4.64
CA ASP A 103 -1.56 -13.46 -3.37
C ASP A 103 -2.40 -12.97 -2.18
N ILE A 104 -2.98 -11.76 -2.26
CA ILE A 104 -3.90 -11.26 -1.23
C ILE A 104 -5.09 -12.20 -1.07
N SER A 105 -5.74 -12.59 -2.17
CA SER A 105 -6.87 -13.53 -2.18
C SER A 105 -6.49 -14.87 -1.54
N ARG A 106 -5.37 -15.46 -1.94
CA ARG A 106 -4.92 -16.76 -1.41
C ARG A 106 -4.61 -16.70 0.08
N GLU A 107 -3.96 -15.62 0.55
CA GLU A 107 -3.57 -15.46 1.95
C GLU A 107 -4.77 -15.10 2.84
N SER A 108 -5.69 -14.28 2.35
CA SER A 108 -6.93 -13.92 3.05
C SER A 108 -8.00 -15.01 2.96
N GLY A 109 -8.04 -15.75 1.87
CA GLY A 109 -9.09 -16.70 1.52
C GLY A 109 -10.23 -16.06 0.72
N GLU A 110 -10.22 -14.74 0.50
CA GLU A 110 -11.29 -14.03 -0.23
C GLU A 110 -11.33 -14.43 -1.70
N GLN A 111 -12.53 -14.44 -2.28
CA GLN A 111 -12.75 -14.75 -3.68
C GLN A 111 -12.76 -13.45 -4.50
N ILE A 112 -12.02 -13.45 -5.61
CA ILE A 112 -12.03 -12.31 -6.54
C ILE A 112 -13.09 -12.55 -7.60
N ALA A 113 -13.97 -11.57 -7.79
CA ALA A 113 -15.02 -11.63 -8.80
C ALA A 113 -14.43 -11.74 -10.21
N GLN A 114 -15.00 -12.60 -11.05
CA GLN A 114 -14.55 -12.81 -12.42
C GLN A 114 -14.59 -11.53 -13.28
N ALA A 115 -15.53 -10.63 -12.99
CA ALA A 115 -15.63 -9.33 -13.65
C ALA A 115 -14.44 -8.40 -13.43
N SER A 116 -13.54 -8.71 -12.47
CA SER A 116 -12.31 -7.94 -12.19
C SER A 116 -11.17 -8.18 -13.19
N THR A 117 -11.34 -9.04 -14.18
CA THR A 117 -10.26 -9.55 -15.05
C THR A 117 -9.52 -8.45 -15.81
N VAL A 118 -10.22 -7.41 -16.27
CA VAL A 118 -9.63 -6.30 -17.05
C VAL A 118 -8.66 -5.49 -16.20
N ALA A 119 -9.05 -5.15 -14.97
CA ALA A 119 -8.20 -4.42 -14.03
C ALA A 119 -6.95 -5.21 -13.62
N LEU A 120 -7.10 -6.52 -13.48
CA LEU A 120 -6.02 -7.42 -13.07
C LEU A 120 -4.92 -7.60 -14.13
N GLY A 121 -5.18 -7.25 -15.39
CA GLY A 121 -4.20 -7.26 -16.48
C GLY A 121 -3.21 -6.07 -16.48
N THR A 122 -3.41 -5.08 -15.60
CA THR A 122 -2.54 -3.89 -15.53
C THR A 122 -1.14 -4.26 -15.07
N ALA A 123 -0.13 -3.80 -15.84
CA ALA A 123 1.28 -4.01 -15.51
C ALA A 123 1.78 -2.89 -14.57
N MET A 124 2.54 -3.28 -13.57
CA MET A 124 3.23 -2.38 -12.62
C MET A 124 4.74 -2.62 -12.70
N GLY A 125 5.56 -1.58 -12.55
CA GLY A 125 7.02 -1.71 -12.57
C GLY A 125 7.52 -2.54 -11.38
N SER A 126 7.06 -2.21 -10.17
CA SER A 126 7.26 -2.96 -8.94
C SER A 126 6.13 -2.62 -7.97
N TRP A 127 5.93 -3.46 -6.96
CA TRP A 127 4.96 -3.22 -5.91
C TRP A 127 5.50 -3.65 -4.54
N LEU A 128 5.23 -2.85 -3.53
CA LEU A 128 5.57 -3.17 -2.15
C LEU A 128 4.27 -3.29 -1.35
N ARG A 129 3.88 -4.53 -1.05
CA ARG A 129 2.80 -4.80 -0.10
C ARG A 129 3.34 -4.63 1.32
N ARG A 130 2.73 -3.74 2.09
CA ARG A 130 3.10 -3.47 3.49
C ARG A 130 2.43 -4.48 4.42
N ALA A 131 2.78 -4.45 5.72
CA ALA A 131 1.96 -5.08 6.73
C ALA A 131 0.62 -4.34 6.86
N GLY A 132 -0.45 -5.08 7.13
CA GLY A 132 -1.79 -4.52 7.30
C GLY A 132 -2.86 -5.51 6.86
N SER A 133 -4.12 -5.14 7.04
CA SER A 133 -5.23 -6.00 6.67
C SER A 133 -5.31 -6.22 5.16
N ALA A 134 -5.90 -7.35 4.74
CA ALA A 134 -6.09 -7.63 3.31
C ALA A 134 -6.91 -6.52 2.61
N GLY A 135 -7.92 -5.96 3.29
CA GLY A 135 -8.70 -4.83 2.80
C GLY A 135 -7.87 -3.56 2.59
N ASP A 136 -6.94 -3.24 3.52
CA ASP A 136 -6.02 -2.12 3.36
C ASP A 136 -5.07 -2.32 2.17
N GLN A 137 -4.60 -3.55 1.97
CA GLN A 137 -3.74 -3.88 0.83
C GLN A 137 -4.46 -3.74 -0.51
N LEU A 138 -5.73 -4.17 -0.57
CA LEU A 138 -6.58 -3.96 -1.76
C LEU A 138 -6.83 -2.47 -2.00
N SER A 139 -7.09 -1.69 -0.95
CA SER A 139 -7.28 -0.24 -1.04
C SER A 139 -6.01 0.45 -1.58
N ALA A 140 -4.85 0.14 -1.01
CA ALA A 140 -3.59 0.71 -1.46
C ALA A 140 -3.26 0.38 -2.92
N LEU A 141 -3.54 -0.86 -3.35
CA LEU A 141 -3.34 -1.28 -4.73
C LEU A 141 -4.32 -0.59 -5.69
N ALA A 142 -5.60 -0.54 -5.32
CA ALA A 142 -6.64 0.10 -6.12
C ALA A 142 -6.37 1.60 -6.29
N ASP A 143 -6.01 2.29 -5.21
CA ASP A 143 -5.64 3.72 -5.23
C ASP A 143 -4.45 3.97 -6.16
N ALA A 144 -3.40 3.14 -6.08
CA ALA A 144 -2.21 3.28 -6.93
C ALA A 144 -2.49 3.05 -8.42
N LEU A 145 -3.50 2.26 -8.75
CA LEU A 145 -3.89 1.94 -10.12
C LEU A 145 -5.03 2.83 -10.65
N GLY A 146 -5.60 3.71 -9.81
CA GLY A 146 -6.78 4.51 -10.16
C GLY A 146 -8.04 3.64 -10.30
N PHE A 147 -8.13 2.54 -9.57
CA PHE A 147 -9.26 1.63 -9.52
C PHE A 147 -10.05 1.78 -8.23
N VAL A 148 -11.19 1.11 -8.19
CA VAL A 148 -12.01 0.94 -6.98
C VAL A 148 -12.16 -0.54 -6.72
N TRP A 149 -12.24 -0.92 -5.46
CA TRP A 149 -12.63 -2.28 -5.09
C TRP A 149 -13.83 -2.27 -4.15
N ARG A 150 -14.64 -3.29 -4.22
CA ARG A 150 -15.79 -3.47 -3.33
C ARG A 150 -16.18 -4.94 -3.21
N VAL A 151 -16.86 -5.27 -2.12
CA VAL A 151 -17.49 -6.59 -1.98
C VAL A 151 -18.85 -6.57 -2.66
N LEU A 152 -19.07 -7.51 -3.57
CA LEU A 152 -20.34 -7.71 -4.26
C LEU A 152 -21.36 -8.40 -3.36
N PRO A 153 -22.66 -8.41 -3.73
CA PRO A 153 -23.68 -9.10 -2.97
C PRO A 153 -23.42 -10.59 -2.75
N ASP A 154 -22.78 -11.27 -3.69
CA ASP A 154 -22.39 -12.69 -3.56
C ASP A 154 -21.21 -12.94 -2.61
N GLY A 155 -20.66 -11.89 -2.01
CA GLY A 155 -19.52 -11.94 -1.11
C GLY A 155 -18.16 -11.91 -1.81
N SER A 156 -18.11 -11.92 -3.15
CA SER A 156 -16.84 -11.82 -3.87
C SER A 156 -16.31 -10.39 -3.92
N VAL A 157 -14.97 -10.24 -4.04
CA VAL A 157 -14.30 -8.94 -4.15
C VAL A 157 -14.18 -8.56 -5.62
N TRP A 158 -14.78 -7.47 -6.01
CA TRP A 158 -14.62 -6.87 -7.34
C TRP A 158 -13.59 -5.73 -7.29
N ILE A 159 -12.72 -5.66 -8.32
CA ILE A 159 -11.74 -4.60 -8.52
C ILE A 159 -11.84 -4.12 -9.97
N GLY A 160 -11.97 -2.82 -10.19
CA GLY A 160 -12.10 -2.29 -11.54
C GLY A 160 -12.15 -0.76 -11.61
N GLN A 161 -12.26 -0.27 -12.82
CA GLN A 161 -12.60 1.12 -13.05
C GLN A 161 -14.09 1.32 -12.77
N ASP A 162 -14.38 2.37 -12.05
CA ASP A 162 -15.76 2.72 -11.74
C ASP A 162 -16.46 3.25 -12.99
N SER A 163 -17.55 2.60 -13.35
CA SER A 163 -18.45 3.07 -14.41
C SER A 163 -19.79 3.39 -13.77
N TRP A 164 -20.25 4.62 -13.98
CA TRP A 164 -21.56 5.04 -13.52
C TRP A 164 -22.63 4.50 -14.47
N GLN A 165 -23.49 3.64 -13.95
CA GLN A 165 -24.57 3.05 -14.70
C GLN A 165 -25.88 3.84 -14.42
N PRO A 166 -26.79 4.00 -15.40
CA PRO A 166 -28.10 4.51 -15.11
C PRO A 166 -28.78 3.63 -14.06
N ALA A 167 -29.29 4.23 -12.99
CA ALA A 167 -30.11 3.49 -12.03
C ALA A 167 -31.30 2.86 -12.79
N GLN A 168 -31.54 1.59 -12.51
CA GLN A 168 -32.71 0.90 -13.06
C GLN A 168 -33.99 1.57 -12.55
N SER A 169 -35.10 1.39 -13.28
CA SER A 169 -36.39 1.83 -12.79
C SER A 169 -36.70 1.18 -11.45
N TRP A 170 -36.86 2.00 -10.42
CA TRP A 170 -37.01 1.56 -9.04
C TRP A 170 -38.24 2.19 -8.44
N ASP A 171 -39.11 1.36 -7.87
CA ASP A 171 -40.31 1.85 -7.22
C ASP A 171 -40.00 2.27 -5.78
N HIS A 172 -40.28 3.54 -5.49
CA HIS A 172 -40.06 4.13 -4.17
C HIS A 172 -40.84 5.42 -4.05
N ASP A 173 -41.25 5.72 -2.82
CA ASP A 173 -41.84 6.99 -2.47
C ASP A 173 -40.80 7.93 -1.85
N VAL A 174 -40.95 9.21 -2.06
CA VAL A 174 -40.13 10.25 -1.44
C VAL A 174 -40.99 10.99 -0.44
N PRO A 175 -40.71 10.89 0.87
CA PRO A 175 -41.48 11.63 1.88
C PRO A 175 -41.22 13.14 1.75
N GLU A 176 -42.15 13.93 2.28
CA GLU A 176 -41.98 15.37 2.33
C GLU A 176 -40.64 15.75 2.99
N GLY A 177 -39.90 16.67 2.38
CA GLY A 177 -38.54 17.02 2.82
C GLY A 177 -37.51 15.91 2.62
N GLY A 178 -37.83 14.86 1.86
CA GLY A 178 -36.89 13.75 1.60
C GLY A 178 -35.65 14.14 0.81
N TRP A 179 -35.72 15.16 -0.04
CA TRP A 179 -34.55 15.71 -0.72
C TRP A 179 -33.87 16.79 0.12
N MET A 180 -32.62 16.59 0.44
CA MET A 180 -31.77 17.51 1.21
C MET A 180 -30.56 17.95 0.39
N PRO A 181 -30.71 18.96 -0.50
CA PRO A 181 -29.67 19.33 -1.46
C PRO A 181 -28.38 19.82 -0.80
N ALA A 182 -28.47 20.49 0.35
CA ALA A 182 -27.28 20.95 1.07
C ALA A 182 -26.35 19.83 1.54
N PHE A 183 -26.87 18.61 1.67
CA PHE A 183 -26.13 17.43 2.12
C PHE A 183 -25.94 16.40 0.99
N GLY A 184 -26.53 16.62 -0.19
CA GLY A 184 -26.55 15.62 -1.26
C GLY A 184 -27.22 14.30 -0.85
N VAL A 185 -28.29 14.37 -0.02
CA VAL A 185 -28.96 13.19 0.53
C VAL A 185 -30.41 13.15 0.11
N LEU A 186 -30.84 12.01 -0.43
CA LEU A 186 -32.23 11.70 -0.74
C LEU A 186 -32.74 10.59 0.20
N ARG A 187 -33.79 10.89 0.96
CA ARG A 187 -34.53 9.88 1.73
C ARG A 187 -35.67 9.34 0.88
N VAL A 188 -35.84 8.03 0.91
CA VAL A 188 -36.91 7.35 0.20
C VAL A 188 -37.53 6.25 1.05
N ILE A 189 -38.75 5.83 0.70
CA ILE A 189 -39.44 4.64 1.24
C ILE A 189 -39.41 3.61 0.10
N PRO A 190 -38.47 2.64 0.14
CA PRO A 190 -38.29 1.69 -0.94
C PRO A 190 -39.19 0.47 -0.80
N SER A 191 -39.65 -0.07 -1.92
CA SER A 191 -40.27 -1.41 -1.98
C SER A 191 -39.25 -2.53 -2.15
N ALA A 192 -38.06 -2.21 -2.65
CA ALA A 192 -36.93 -3.11 -2.86
C ALA A 192 -35.61 -2.34 -2.84
N ILE A 193 -34.47 -3.03 -2.81
CA ILE A 193 -33.17 -2.41 -3.09
C ILE A 193 -33.14 -2.02 -4.58
N GLY A 194 -32.98 -0.75 -4.87
CA GLY A 194 -32.99 -0.23 -6.22
C GLY A 194 -31.70 0.49 -6.60
N ALA A 195 -31.43 1.67 -6.03
CA ALA A 195 -30.22 2.39 -6.33
C ALA A 195 -29.06 1.93 -5.45
N VAL A 196 -27.97 1.52 -6.06
CA VAL A 196 -26.75 1.08 -5.38
C VAL A 196 -25.57 1.99 -5.71
N PRO A 197 -24.50 1.99 -4.92
CA PRO A 197 -23.30 2.77 -5.22
C PRO A 197 -22.74 2.41 -6.59
N GLY A 198 -22.47 3.45 -7.41
CA GLY A 198 -22.09 3.31 -8.82
C GLY A 198 -23.22 3.63 -9.79
N ASP A 199 -24.46 3.80 -9.33
CA ASP A 199 -25.60 4.18 -10.15
C ASP A 199 -25.70 5.69 -10.32
N PHE A 200 -26.26 6.10 -11.46
CA PHE A 200 -26.69 7.46 -11.70
C PHE A 200 -28.21 7.55 -11.51
N TYR A 201 -28.60 8.19 -10.43
CA TYR A 201 -30.01 8.43 -10.11
C TYR A 201 -30.50 9.69 -10.81
N SER A 202 -31.70 9.65 -11.39
CA SER A 202 -32.35 10.82 -11.99
C SER A 202 -33.87 10.65 -11.92
N ARG A 203 -34.55 11.52 -11.17
CA ARG A 203 -36.01 11.51 -11.04
C ARG A 203 -36.53 12.93 -10.72
N GLU A 204 -37.67 13.28 -11.25
CA GLU A 204 -38.39 14.50 -10.87
C GLU A 204 -39.17 14.25 -9.57
N ILE A 205 -38.97 15.09 -8.56
CA ILE A 205 -39.59 15.01 -7.25
C ILE A 205 -40.18 16.38 -6.90
N GLY A 206 -41.51 16.47 -6.82
CA GLY A 206 -42.18 17.73 -6.50
C GLY A 206 -41.85 18.88 -7.48
N GLY A 207 -41.65 18.57 -8.74
CA GLY A 207 -41.26 19.54 -9.77
C GLY A 207 -39.78 19.93 -9.79
N VAL A 208 -38.94 19.26 -8.98
CA VAL A 208 -37.48 19.44 -8.92
C VAL A 208 -36.82 18.20 -9.49
N LEU A 209 -35.94 18.36 -10.47
CA LEU A 209 -35.10 17.26 -10.94
C LEU A 209 -34.01 16.96 -9.91
N VAL A 210 -34.11 15.81 -9.27
CA VAL A 210 -33.07 15.25 -8.40
C VAL A 210 -32.22 14.30 -9.23
N ALA A 211 -30.99 14.68 -9.49
CA ALA A 211 -30.07 13.85 -10.27
C ALA A 211 -28.68 13.85 -9.61
N GLY A 212 -28.00 12.73 -9.66
CA GLY A 212 -26.65 12.60 -9.10
C GLY A 212 -26.14 11.18 -9.09
N ARG A 213 -24.86 11.04 -8.82
CA ARG A 213 -24.16 9.76 -8.68
C ARG A 213 -24.26 9.25 -7.26
N VAL A 214 -24.73 8.03 -7.09
CA VAL A 214 -24.88 7.40 -5.78
C VAL A 214 -23.53 6.90 -5.31
N GLY A 215 -22.95 7.55 -4.31
CA GLY A 215 -21.67 7.16 -3.71
C GLY A 215 -21.83 6.16 -2.56
N ALA A 216 -22.96 6.25 -1.83
CA ALA A 216 -23.33 5.30 -0.78
C ALA A 216 -24.86 5.20 -0.69
N ALA A 217 -25.35 4.09 -0.18
CA ALA A 217 -26.76 3.88 0.12
C ALA A 217 -26.90 3.19 1.48
N ALA A 218 -27.81 3.67 2.31
CA ALA A 218 -28.17 3.06 3.58
C ALA A 218 -29.65 2.65 3.55
N TYR A 219 -29.91 1.37 3.53
CA TYR A 219 -31.24 0.80 3.65
C TYR A 219 -31.49 0.43 5.11
N ALA A 220 -32.63 0.80 5.64
CA ALA A 220 -32.98 0.53 7.03
C ALA A 220 -34.37 -0.12 7.14
N VAL A 221 -34.54 -0.92 8.15
CA VAL A 221 -35.81 -1.48 8.59
C VAL A 221 -35.97 -1.24 10.09
N ASP A 222 -37.14 -0.76 10.49
CA ASP A 222 -37.53 -0.62 11.86
C ASP A 222 -39.06 -0.79 12.00
N GLU A 223 -39.61 -0.46 13.16
CA GLU A 223 -41.06 -0.57 13.44
C GLU A 223 -41.91 0.33 12.54
N SER A 224 -41.35 1.41 12.01
CA SER A 224 -42.05 2.31 11.08
C SER A 224 -42.03 1.83 9.63
N GLY A 225 -41.29 0.77 9.36
CA GLY A 225 -41.15 0.15 8.04
C GLY A 225 -39.81 0.41 7.35
N PRO A 226 -39.72 0.10 6.07
CA PRO A 226 -38.49 0.27 5.30
C PRO A 226 -38.21 1.74 4.99
N SER A 227 -36.96 2.12 5.06
CA SER A 227 -36.48 3.43 4.61
C SER A 227 -35.10 3.31 3.95
N ALA A 228 -34.76 4.26 3.09
CA ALA A 228 -33.41 4.31 2.55
C ALA A 228 -32.91 5.75 2.44
N ARG A 229 -31.60 5.90 2.46
CA ARG A 229 -30.91 7.17 2.21
C ARG A 229 -29.88 6.94 1.12
N LEU A 230 -29.98 7.72 0.05
CA LEU A 230 -28.99 7.78 -1.01
C LEU A 230 -28.10 8.98 -0.77
N TYR A 231 -26.79 8.76 -0.79
CA TYR A 231 -25.79 9.80 -0.65
C TYR A 231 -25.16 10.05 -2.01
N PHE A 232 -25.37 11.24 -2.56
CA PHE A 232 -24.83 11.61 -3.86
C PHE A 232 -23.40 12.14 -3.72
N VAL A 233 -22.57 11.72 -4.67
CA VAL A 233 -21.21 12.25 -4.82
C VAL A 233 -21.27 13.43 -5.77
N ASP A 234 -20.79 14.58 -5.34
CA ASP A 234 -20.59 15.73 -6.20
C ASP A 234 -19.31 15.53 -7.03
N ASP A 235 -19.44 15.50 -8.36
CA ASP A 235 -18.28 15.42 -9.26
C ASP A 235 -17.31 16.60 -9.07
N ARG A 236 -17.82 17.75 -8.63
CA ARG A 236 -16.99 18.90 -8.31
C ARG A 236 -16.17 18.69 -7.04
N ALA A 237 -16.69 17.93 -6.09
CA ALA A 237 -15.96 17.61 -4.84
C ALA A 237 -14.73 16.73 -5.08
N VAL A 238 -14.72 15.93 -6.13
CA VAL A 238 -13.56 15.10 -6.51
C VAL A 238 -12.45 15.96 -7.13
N ALA A 239 -12.82 17.00 -7.88
CA ALA A 239 -11.85 17.92 -8.50
C ALA A 239 -11.36 19.01 -7.54
N ASP A 240 -12.20 19.42 -6.59
CA ASP A 240 -11.90 20.51 -5.63
C ASP A 240 -11.59 20.03 -4.21
N ASN A 241 -11.45 18.74 -4.00
CA ASN A 241 -11.21 18.24 -2.66
C ASN A 241 -9.73 18.41 -2.28
N GLN A 242 -9.37 19.67 -1.99
CA GLN A 242 -8.04 20.06 -1.47
C GLN A 242 -7.63 19.27 -0.22
N PHE A 243 -8.59 18.59 0.41
CA PHE A 243 -8.38 17.75 1.60
C PHE A 243 -8.16 16.26 1.28
N GLU A 244 -8.42 15.77 0.07
CA GLU A 244 -8.13 14.38 -0.28
C GLU A 244 -6.65 14.04 -0.22
N PRO A 245 -5.72 14.86 -0.73
CA PRO A 245 -4.30 14.65 -0.51
C PRO A 245 -3.94 14.64 0.98
N LEU A 246 -4.56 15.52 1.78
CA LEU A 246 -4.36 15.55 3.22
C LEU A 246 -4.96 14.33 3.92
N ARG A 247 -6.14 13.88 3.52
CA ARG A 247 -6.77 12.64 4.06
C ARG A 247 -6.00 11.40 3.62
N ALA A 248 -5.48 11.36 2.40
CA ALA A 248 -4.60 10.32 1.92
C ALA A 248 -3.28 10.33 2.71
N PHE A 249 -2.70 11.49 2.93
CA PHE A 249 -1.52 11.67 3.76
C PHE A 249 -1.76 11.25 5.21
N VAL A 250 -2.88 11.67 5.84
CA VAL A 250 -3.24 11.27 7.21
C VAL A 250 -3.50 9.76 7.29
N ARG A 251 -4.24 9.17 6.34
CA ARG A 251 -4.42 7.71 6.25
C ARG A 251 -3.10 6.98 6.09
N GLU A 252 -2.21 7.52 5.26
CA GLU A 252 -0.88 6.97 5.02
C GLU A 252 0.00 7.04 6.28
N THR A 253 -0.02 8.17 6.98
CA THR A 253 0.69 8.35 8.26
C THR A 253 0.15 7.40 9.34
N MET A 254 -1.17 7.16 9.36
CA MET A 254 -1.81 6.24 10.30
C MET A 254 -1.61 4.75 9.97
N ARG A 255 -1.15 4.40 8.77
CA ARG A 255 -0.86 3.00 8.35
C ARG A 255 0.44 2.43 8.95
N GLY A 256 1.11 3.16 9.83
CA GLY A 256 2.25 2.65 10.61
C GLY A 256 3.59 2.52 9.87
N VAL A 257 3.65 2.83 8.57
CA VAL A 257 4.89 2.95 7.81
C VAL A 257 4.94 4.33 7.18
N GLU A 258 5.81 5.18 7.68
CA GLU A 258 6.01 6.54 7.18
C GLU A 258 7.05 6.51 6.06
N LEU A 259 6.61 6.60 4.80
CA LEU A 259 7.55 6.54 3.66
C LEU A 259 8.50 7.73 3.57
N LEU A 260 8.26 8.79 4.31
CA LEU A 260 9.20 9.92 4.44
C LEU A 260 10.23 9.69 5.54
N ALA A 261 10.06 8.65 6.37
CA ALA A 261 11.02 8.29 7.39
C ALA A 261 12.26 7.58 6.80
N THR A 262 13.34 7.63 7.55
CA THR A 262 14.55 6.88 7.26
C THR A 262 14.51 5.56 8.03
N TYR A 263 14.65 4.45 7.35
CA TYR A 263 14.73 3.12 7.92
C TYR A 263 16.17 2.62 7.95
N THR A 264 16.46 1.69 8.82
CA THR A 264 17.76 1.00 8.84
C THR A 264 17.60 -0.41 8.29
N GLY A 265 18.68 -0.92 7.69
CA GLY A 265 18.68 -2.26 7.13
C GLY A 265 20.08 -2.83 6.98
N LYS A 266 20.13 -4.10 6.62
CA LYS A 266 21.35 -4.85 6.38
C LYS A 266 21.43 -5.28 4.93
N VAL A 267 22.58 -5.11 4.30
CA VAL A 267 22.83 -5.54 2.92
C VAL A 267 23.00 -7.06 2.91
N GLU A 268 22.18 -7.74 2.11
CA GLU A 268 22.25 -9.18 1.91
C GLU A 268 23.07 -9.57 0.68
N ALA A 269 23.02 -8.73 -0.38
CA ALA A 269 23.81 -8.94 -1.60
C ALA A 269 23.99 -7.64 -2.37
N GLN A 270 25.04 -7.55 -3.19
CA GLN A 270 25.17 -6.56 -4.24
C GLN A 270 25.03 -7.23 -5.61
N ARG A 271 24.17 -6.69 -6.46
CA ARG A 271 23.93 -7.18 -7.81
C ARG A 271 24.99 -6.66 -8.79
N ALA A 272 25.08 -7.30 -9.96
CA ALA A 272 26.03 -6.92 -11.01
C ALA A 272 25.83 -5.50 -11.55
N ASP A 273 24.60 -4.97 -11.50
CA ASP A 273 24.25 -3.59 -11.87
C ASP A 273 24.60 -2.56 -10.79
N GLY A 274 25.14 -2.99 -9.64
CA GLY A 274 25.52 -2.14 -8.53
C GLY A 274 24.39 -1.86 -7.53
N THR A 275 23.17 -2.33 -7.77
CA THR A 275 22.07 -2.25 -6.81
C THR A 275 22.23 -3.24 -5.66
N LEU A 276 21.51 -3.01 -4.56
CA LEU A 276 21.61 -3.85 -3.36
C LEU A 276 20.32 -4.61 -3.10
N ASP A 277 20.48 -5.80 -2.56
CA ASP A 277 19.40 -6.51 -1.88
C ASP A 277 19.55 -6.26 -0.38
N VAL A 278 18.48 -5.70 0.24
CA VAL A 278 18.52 -5.20 1.61
C VAL A 278 17.40 -5.82 2.44
N SER A 279 17.74 -6.26 3.63
CA SER A 279 16.80 -6.68 4.66
C SER A 279 16.59 -5.54 5.65
N PRO A 280 15.41 -4.86 5.66
CA PRO A 280 15.10 -3.83 6.64
C PRO A 280 15.05 -4.39 8.06
N ASP A 281 15.45 -3.58 9.06
CA ASP A 281 15.30 -3.94 10.48
C ASP A 281 13.84 -3.86 10.92
N ASP A 282 13.07 -2.94 10.31
CA ASP A 282 11.64 -2.81 10.55
C ASP A 282 10.88 -3.94 9.84
N LYS A 283 10.32 -4.84 10.65
CA LYS A 283 9.58 -6.02 10.15
C LYS A 283 8.30 -5.68 9.38
N ARG A 284 7.83 -4.45 9.43
CA ARG A 284 6.70 -3.98 8.62
C ARG A 284 7.07 -3.80 7.16
N LEU A 285 8.36 -3.70 6.86
CA LEU A 285 8.90 -3.63 5.51
C LEU A 285 9.43 -5.02 5.10
N PRO A 286 9.12 -5.49 3.90
CA PRO A 286 9.67 -6.75 3.39
C PRO A 286 11.12 -6.58 2.96
N PRO A 287 11.88 -7.68 2.79
CA PRO A 287 13.15 -7.66 2.07
C PRO A 287 13.01 -6.97 0.71
N MET A 288 13.95 -6.12 0.38
CA MET A 288 13.93 -5.30 -0.82
C MET A 288 15.07 -5.67 -1.75
N THR A 289 14.78 -5.78 -3.02
CA THR A 289 15.76 -6.07 -4.07
C THR A 289 15.91 -4.89 -5.01
N GLY A 290 17.08 -4.72 -5.62
CA GLY A 290 17.32 -3.65 -6.60
C GLY A 290 17.32 -2.25 -5.99
N VAL A 291 17.71 -2.10 -4.73
CA VAL A 291 17.78 -0.80 -4.05
C VAL A 291 18.99 -0.02 -4.59
N ARG A 292 18.74 1.18 -5.09
CA ARG A 292 19.80 2.07 -5.60
C ARG A 292 20.70 2.55 -4.47
N VAL A 293 22.01 2.64 -4.71
CA VAL A 293 22.96 3.18 -3.74
C VAL A 293 23.11 4.67 -3.97
N ARG A 294 22.92 5.49 -2.94
CA ARG A 294 23.28 6.89 -2.97
C ARG A 294 24.77 7.02 -2.71
N VAL A 295 25.51 7.30 -3.75
CA VAL A 295 26.95 7.54 -3.66
C VAL A 295 27.17 9.02 -3.43
N PRO A 296 27.84 9.43 -2.33
CA PRO A 296 28.05 10.86 -2.02
C PRO A 296 28.99 11.56 -3.00
N VAL A 297 29.71 10.79 -3.82
CA VAL A 297 30.70 11.28 -4.76
C VAL A 297 30.30 10.87 -6.18
N PRO A 298 30.00 11.83 -7.09
CA PRO A 298 29.68 11.51 -8.48
C PRO A 298 30.80 10.70 -9.17
N GLY A 299 30.40 9.62 -9.88
CA GLY A 299 31.32 8.75 -10.61
C GLY A 299 32.04 7.68 -9.79
N ALA A 300 31.89 7.66 -8.45
CA ALA A 300 32.46 6.59 -7.64
C ALA A 300 31.67 5.28 -7.84
N LYS A 301 32.39 4.16 -7.94
CA LYS A 301 31.82 2.81 -7.88
C LYS A 301 32.10 2.24 -6.48
N LEU A 302 31.04 1.81 -5.81
CA LEU A 302 31.15 1.18 -4.50
C LEU A 302 30.96 -0.32 -4.63
N THR A 303 31.89 -1.09 -4.06
CA THR A 303 31.65 -2.50 -3.77
C THR A 303 31.25 -2.60 -2.30
N VAL A 304 30.07 -3.16 -2.07
CA VAL A 304 29.45 -3.24 -0.75
C VAL A 304 29.59 -4.65 -0.22
N GLU A 305 30.13 -4.77 0.99
CA GLU A 305 30.20 -6.08 1.66
C GLU A 305 28.85 -6.53 2.18
N VAL A 306 28.57 -7.82 2.04
CA VAL A 306 27.40 -8.46 2.64
C VAL A 306 27.46 -8.25 4.16
N GLY A 307 26.33 -7.89 4.74
CA GLY A 307 26.24 -7.56 6.16
C GLY A 307 26.45 -6.09 6.51
N SER A 308 26.85 -5.23 5.56
CA SER A 308 26.94 -3.79 5.77
C SER A 308 25.60 -3.20 6.17
N ARG A 309 25.65 -2.16 7.02
CA ARG A 309 24.46 -1.42 7.44
C ARG A 309 24.16 -0.30 6.46
N CYS A 310 22.87 -0.07 6.21
CA CYS A 310 22.43 1.04 5.38
C CYS A 310 21.21 1.74 5.97
N GLN A 311 21.06 2.99 5.59
CA GLN A 311 19.83 3.76 5.76
C GLN A 311 19.03 3.67 4.46
N LEU A 312 17.77 3.31 4.56
CA LEU A 312 16.82 3.23 3.46
C LEU A 312 15.93 4.47 3.49
N VAL A 313 15.82 5.13 2.35
CA VAL A 313 14.94 6.27 2.14
C VAL A 313 14.10 6.03 0.89
N PHE A 314 12.84 6.43 0.94
CA PHE A 314 11.94 6.42 -0.20
C PHE A 314 11.85 7.85 -0.74
N GLU A 315 12.52 8.14 -1.87
CA GLU A 315 12.56 9.50 -2.43
C GLU A 315 11.14 9.95 -2.82
N GLY A 316 10.75 11.11 -2.29
CA GLY A 316 9.41 11.67 -2.49
C GLY A 316 8.27 10.86 -1.85
N GLY A 317 8.58 9.92 -0.93
CA GLY A 317 7.57 9.01 -0.37
C GLY A 317 7.14 7.90 -1.33
N ASP A 318 7.82 7.73 -2.45
CA ASP A 318 7.52 6.70 -3.45
C ASP A 318 8.24 5.39 -3.13
N VAL A 319 7.47 4.32 -2.87
CA VAL A 319 7.99 2.97 -2.62
C VAL A 319 8.84 2.40 -3.78
N GLN A 320 8.69 2.93 -4.99
CA GLN A 320 9.50 2.52 -6.13
C GLN A 320 10.86 3.23 -6.19
N GLN A 321 11.00 4.38 -5.53
CA GLN A 321 12.21 5.19 -5.50
C GLN A 321 13.06 4.87 -4.25
N ARG A 322 13.44 3.60 -4.12
CA ARG A 322 14.21 3.08 -2.98
C ARG A 322 15.68 3.43 -3.13
N VAL A 323 16.25 4.09 -2.12
CA VAL A 323 17.66 4.48 -2.09
C VAL A 323 18.29 4.08 -0.76
N ALA A 324 19.46 3.47 -0.82
CA ALA A 324 20.27 3.12 0.33
C ALA A 324 21.47 4.06 0.46
N THR A 325 21.69 4.59 1.66
CA THR A 325 22.92 5.26 2.05
C THR A 325 23.66 4.36 3.02
N LEU A 326 24.89 3.99 2.65
CA LEU A 326 25.70 3.09 3.49
C LEU A 326 26.27 3.85 4.67
N TYR A 327 26.31 3.20 5.82
CA TYR A 327 27.06 3.64 6.97
C TYR A 327 27.61 2.41 7.71
N THR A 328 28.78 2.57 8.31
CA THR A 328 29.36 1.53 9.15
C THR A 328 29.34 2.05 10.58
N PRO A 329 28.58 1.45 11.48
CA PRO A 329 28.66 1.76 12.90
C PRO A 329 29.94 1.10 13.44
N GLY A 330 30.97 1.89 13.72
CA GLY A 330 32.20 1.38 14.36
C GLY A 330 33.51 1.67 13.62
N SER A 331 34.60 1.20 14.14
CA SER A 331 35.99 1.63 13.89
C SER A 331 36.60 1.29 12.52
N ASP A 332 35.91 0.57 11.66
CA ASP A 332 36.48 0.16 10.35
C ASP A 332 35.97 1.06 9.21
N VAL A 333 36.33 2.33 9.25
CA VAL A 333 36.15 3.22 8.11
C VAL A 333 37.23 2.86 7.08
N ARG A 334 36.84 2.14 6.03
CA ARG A 334 37.69 1.95 4.86
C ARG A 334 37.73 3.24 4.06
N ALA A 335 38.93 3.74 3.78
CA ALA A 335 39.12 4.96 3.00
C ALA A 335 38.55 4.77 1.58
N VAL A 336 37.81 5.75 1.09
CA VAL A 336 37.34 5.84 -0.29
C VAL A 336 38.32 6.67 -1.09
N ALA A 337 38.96 6.12 -2.11
CA ALA A 337 39.79 6.86 -3.05
C ALA A 337 39.06 7.00 -4.39
N ARG A 338 39.18 8.20 -5.01
CA ARG A 338 38.68 8.46 -6.36
C ARG A 338 39.70 8.04 -7.41
N VAL A 339 39.28 7.88 -8.64
CA VAL A 339 40.15 7.51 -9.76
C VAL A 339 41.29 8.54 -9.95
N ASP A 340 41.04 9.81 -9.64
CA ASP A 340 42.00 10.93 -9.81
C ASP A 340 42.57 11.43 -8.48
N ASP A 341 42.35 10.74 -7.36
CA ASP A 341 42.94 11.13 -6.08
C ASP A 341 44.45 10.95 -6.11
N SER A 342 45.17 11.92 -5.53
CA SER A 342 46.61 11.76 -5.32
C SER A 342 46.86 10.73 -4.24
N VAL A 343 47.63 9.74 -4.58
CA VAL A 343 47.96 8.62 -3.69
C VAL A 343 49.41 8.81 -3.24
N ASP A 344 49.66 8.58 -1.96
CA ASP A 344 51.06 8.52 -1.48
C ASP A 344 51.74 7.29 -2.13
N VAL A 345 52.60 7.58 -3.11
CA VAL A 345 53.33 6.57 -3.86
C VAL A 345 54.64 6.15 -3.21
N GLY A 346 54.94 6.66 -2.03
CA GLY A 346 56.16 6.38 -1.28
C GLY A 346 57.13 7.53 -1.22
N THR A 347 58.28 7.27 -0.59
CA THR A 347 59.32 8.27 -0.36
C THR A 347 60.48 8.07 -1.32
N LEU A 348 60.84 9.15 -2.06
CA LEU A 348 62.03 9.19 -2.89
C LEU A 348 63.16 9.88 -2.11
N GLN A 349 64.23 9.17 -1.85
CA GLN A 349 65.46 9.76 -1.29
C GLN A 349 66.51 9.84 -2.36
N PHE A 350 67.05 11.02 -2.58
CA PHE A 350 68.15 11.28 -3.54
C PHE A 350 69.48 11.29 -2.80
N THR A 351 70.40 10.57 -3.36
CA THR A 351 71.78 10.57 -2.88
C THR A 351 72.69 11.06 -3.99
N ALA A 352 73.46 12.11 -3.76
CA ALA A 352 74.42 12.61 -4.73
C ALA A 352 75.56 11.59 -4.89
N VAL A 353 75.84 11.21 -6.14
CA VAL A 353 76.96 10.30 -6.47
C VAL A 353 77.96 11.05 -7.29
N ALA A 354 79.24 10.75 -7.08
CA ALA A 354 80.37 11.38 -7.84
C ALA A 354 80.15 11.14 -9.37
N ASN A 355 80.51 12.18 -10.19
CA ASN A 355 80.36 12.22 -11.65
C ASN A 355 78.99 12.62 -12.20
N GLY A 356 78.17 13.35 -11.44
CA GLY A 356 76.96 13.95 -11.96
C GLY A 356 75.78 13.00 -12.13
N VAL A 357 75.91 11.77 -11.71
CA VAL A 357 74.80 10.80 -11.64
C VAL A 357 74.11 10.93 -10.28
N ILE A 358 72.84 11.22 -10.29
CA ILE A 358 72.03 11.22 -9.08
C ILE A 358 71.40 9.81 -8.98
N ALA A 359 71.71 9.12 -7.93
CA ALA A 359 71.06 7.88 -7.56
C ALA A 359 70.14 8.11 -6.37
N GLY A 360 69.14 7.30 -6.23
CA GLY A 360 68.18 7.42 -5.13
C GLY A 360 67.55 6.08 -4.78
N THR A 361 66.86 6.08 -3.69
CA THR A 361 66.05 4.94 -3.25
C THR A 361 64.61 5.32 -3.21
N TYR A 362 63.80 4.54 -3.86
CA TYR A 362 62.36 4.61 -3.74
C TYR A 362 61.88 3.59 -2.72
N THR A 363 61.21 4.10 -1.71
CA THR A 363 60.56 3.27 -0.72
C THR A 363 59.07 3.34 -0.93
N PRO A 364 58.41 2.31 -1.47
CA PRO A 364 56.97 2.29 -1.62
C PRO A 364 56.28 2.25 -0.24
N PRO A 365 55.01 2.72 -0.12
CA PRO A 365 54.28 2.63 1.14
C PRO A 365 54.16 1.21 1.67
N ILE A 366 54.15 0.23 0.76
CA ILE A 366 54.13 -1.20 1.06
C ILE A 366 55.11 -1.88 0.12
N GLY A 367 56.14 -2.55 0.67
CA GLY A 367 57.14 -3.29 -0.10
C GLY A 367 58.60 -2.94 0.27
N SER A 368 59.56 -3.55 -0.45
CA SER A 368 60.98 -3.30 -0.24
C SER A 368 61.48 -2.09 -1.01
N PRO A 369 62.44 -1.31 -0.48
CA PRO A 369 63.05 -0.20 -1.14
C PRO A 369 63.74 -0.61 -2.47
N THR A 370 63.63 0.20 -3.50
CA THR A 370 64.24 -0.03 -4.81
C THR A 370 65.21 1.11 -5.08
N VAL A 371 66.46 0.79 -5.46
CA VAL A 371 67.49 1.74 -5.80
C VAL A 371 67.35 2.09 -7.32
N PHE A 372 67.45 3.40 -7.66
CA PHE A 372 67.39 3.87 -9.03
C PHE A 372 68.49 4.89 -9.32
N ALA A 373 68.87 5.03 -10.60
CA ALA A 373 69.79 6.05 -11.05
C ALA A 373 69.09 7.05 -12.02
N LEU A 374 69.49 8.33 -12.03
CA LEU A 374 68.72 9.45 -12.57
C LEU A 374 68.56 9.48 -14.09
N ASN A 375 69.07 8.57 -14.87
CA ASN A 375 68.85 8.52 -16.31
C ASN A 375 67.66 7.63 -16.68
N THR A 376 66.89 7.16 -15.69
CA THR A 376 65.74 6.33 -15.93
C THR A 376 64.47 7.06 -15.57
N ILE A 377 63.58 7.32 -16.50
CA ILE A 377 62.23 7.80 -16.23
C ILE A 377 61.49 6.60 -15.60
N ILE A 378 61.25 6.69 -14.29
CA ILE A 378 60.44 5.69 -13.59
C ILE A 378 58.98 6.14 -13.71
N PRO A 379 58.14 5.47 -14.54
CA PRO A 379 56.72 5.77 -14.56
C PRO A 379 56.09 5.18 -13.28
N LEU A 380 55.82 6.05 -12.32
CA LEU A 380 55.08 5.70 -11.13
C LEU A 380 53.60 5.49 -11.52
N LYS A 381 53.21 4.28 -11.90
CA LYS A 381 51.84 3.87 -12.06
C LYS A 381 51.44 3.15 -10.78
N GLY A 382 50.77 3.87 -9.90
CA GLY A 382 50.12 3.25 -8.74
C GLY A 382 48.77 2.66 -9.10
N LYS A 383 48.53 1.40 -8.80
CA LYS A 383 47.17 0.81 -8.77
C LYS A 383 46.77 0.75 -7.31
N ILE A 384 45.67 1.42 -6.95
CA ILE A 384 45.09 1.31 -5.61
C ILE A 384 44.54 -0.14 -5.47
N THR A 385 45.20 -0.97 -4.71
CA THR A 385 44.80 -2.32 -4.41
C THR A 385 44.08 -2.43 -3.07
N SER A 386 44.25 -1.41 -2.20
CA SER A 386 43.51 -1.26 -0.94
C SER A 386 43.51 0.21 -0.53
N GLY A 387 42.46 0.69 0.11
CA GLY A 387 42.38 2.07 0.59
C GLY A 387 43.40 2.33 1.69
N SER A 388 44.07 3.53 1.66
CA SER A 388 44.98 3.96 2.73
C SER A 388 44.15 4.39 3.95
N PRO A 389 44.49 3.94 5.17
CA PRO A 389 43.82 4.40 6.39
C PRO A 389 44.10 5.86 6.76
N HIS A 390 44.98 6.57 5.99
CA HIS A 390 45.38 7.93 6.26
C HIS A 390 44.84 8.98 5.29
N LEU A 391 43.96 8.62 4.36
CA LEU A 391 43.28 9.60 3.52
C LEU A 391 42.14 10.26 4.33
N ALA A 392 42.50 11.28 5.11
CA ALA A 392 41.54 12.21 5.68
C ALA A 392 41.04 13.13 4.56
N LEU A 393 39.77 13.13 4.25
CA LEU A 393 39.14 14.14 3.41
C LEU A 393 39.37 15.51 4.07
N PRO A 394 39.82 16.54 3.36
CA PRO A 394 39.89 17.90 3.92
C PRO A 394 38.46 18.29 4.32
N ARG A 395 38.28 18.69 5.56
CA ARG A 395 37.06 19.34 6.00
C ARG A 395 36.90 20.60 5.19
N GLY A 396 35.90 20.62 4.32
CA GLY A 396 35.53 21.82 3.58
C GLY A 396 35.28 22.97 4.55
N SER A 397 35.98 24.07 4.31
CA SER A 397 35.71 25.37 4.93
C SER A 397 34.43 25.98 4.37
#